data_397cb23873033928c60d3eadb281ee17
#
_entry.id   397cb23873033928c60d3eadb281ee17
#
_cell.length_a   1.000
_cell.length_b   1.000
_cell.length_c   1.000
_cell.angle_alpha   90.00
_cell.angle_beta   90.00
_cell.angle_gamma   90.00
#
_symmetry.space_group_name_H-M   'P 1'
#
loop_
_entity.id
_entity.type
_entity.pdbx_description
1 polymer ?
#
loop_
_entity_poly.entity_id
_entity_poly.type
_entity_poly.pdbx_seq_one_letter_code
_entity_poly.pdbx_strand_id
1 'polypeptide(L)'
;MYLDLEDSGIRDNCTKAEVLRHATIFCETLQAAGYSVGVYANRYWWTTTLDDPAYDRWDRWLAVWAAEAGYSGSYSTWQNSNSGRIPGIQAKVDLDLRYGASLRADHTHDYRITEHVALTCTDFGQNVYTCGGCGASVTQPLRPLGGEHVWDGGTVVQQASCAGDGVRRYTCTRCGTTRTETIPAPSCSSKDLTDVPAPDNWAHAGIDYCVRSGLMSGVGGGRFDPKGTTTRAQVVQILYNLAGGPKAAGTTPFTDLTQDWYKDAVLWAYQAGVVAGTSATTFAPEAPVTREQFAVLLMEYASRVLKPARTWTPADLSRFPDSGSASDWARDALADAVALGLISGTTDGNGTAWLSPQSNAAREQSAAILTAF
;
A
#
# COMPACT_ATOMS: atom_id res chain seq x y z
N MET A 1 -25.82 41.06 -4.60
CA MET A 1 -25.04 42.10 -3.90
C MET A 1 -25.47 42.13 -2.45
N TYR A 2 -24.54 42.39 -1.53
CA TYR A 2 -24.86 42.46 -0.09
C TYR A 2 -24.52 43.83 0.46
N LEU A 3 -25.42 44.35 1.29
CA LEU A 3 -25.17 45.52 2.13
C LEU A 3 -24.38 45.05 3.36
N ASP A 4 -23.23 45.61 3.56
CA ASP A 4 -22.39 45.34 4.74
C ASP A 4 -22.76 46.27 5.92
N LEU A 5 -23.22 45.67 7.03
CA LEU A 5 -23.66 46.37 8.22
C LEU A 5 -22.89 45.85 9.45
N GLU A 6 -21.66 46.31 9.60
CA GLU A 6 -20.83 45.95 10.78
C GLU A 6 -20.08 47.14 11.40
N ASP A 7 -20.24 48.36 10.82
CA ASP A 7 -19.59 49.56 11.32
C ASP A 7 -20.23 50.05 12.63
N SER A 8 -19.41 50.10 13.67
CA SER A 8 -19.88 50.59 15.01
C SER A 8 -20.38 52.05 14.99
N GLY A 9 -19.85 52.89 14.11
CA GLY A 9 -20.29 54.27 13.96
C GLY A 9 -21.73 54.38 13.46
N ILE A 10 -22.14 53.49 12.53
CA ILE A 10 -23.54 53.39 12.12
C ILE A 10 -24.42 52.94 13.30
N ARG A 11 -24.03 51.90 14.00
CA ARG A 11 -24.79 51.37 15.11
C ARG A 11 -24.97 52.39 16.22
N ASP A 12 -23.91 53.12 16.54
CA ASP A 12 -23.90 54.02 17.71
C ASP A 12 -24.56 55.39 17.43
N ASN A 13 -24.72 55.75 16.16
CA ASN A 13 -25.26 57.04 15.74
C ASN A 13 -26.62 56.97 15.00
N CYS A 14 -27.10 55.75 14.67
CA CYS A 14 -28.38 55.56 14.00
C CYS A 14 -29.33 54.72 14.85
N THR A 15 -30.60 55.04 14.82
CA THR A 15 -31.64 54.19 15.38
C THR A 15 -31.87 52.94 14.52
N LYS A 16 -32.41 51.87 15.09
CA LYS A 16 -32.79 50.67 14.34
C LYS A 16 -33.67 50.98 13.11
N ALA A 17 -34.62 51.91 13.27
CA ALA A 17 -35.52 52.34 12.18
C ALA A 17 -34.76 53.02 11.04
N GLU A 18 -33.75 53.82 11.33
CA GLU A 18 -32.91 54.49 10.35
C GLU A 18 -32.04 53.47 9.61
N VAL A 19 -31.43 52.51 10.33
CA VAL A 19 -30.65 51.41 9.71
C VAL A 19 -31.55 50.59 8.80
N LEU A 20 -32.75 50.20 9.26
CA LEU A 20 -33.72 49.47 8.41
C LEU A 20 -34.11 50.27 7.17
N ARG A 21 -34.37 51.57 7.29
CA ARG A 21 -34.68 52.44 6.16
C ARG A 21 -33.58 52.49 5.13
N HIS A 22 -32.30 52.57 5.58
CA HIS A 22 -31.16 52.57 4.67
C HIS A 22 -31.00 51.21 3.98
N ALA A 23 -31.13 50.11 4.71
CA ALA A 23 -31.11 48.74 4.15
C ALA A 23 -32.25 48.54 3.14
N THR A 24 -33.44 49.07 3.43
CA THR A 24 -34.59 49.00 2.51
C THR A 24 -34.30 49.74 1.21
N ILE A 25 -33.83 50.99 1.28
CA ILE A 25 -33.48 51.76 0.05
C ILE A 25 -32.42 51.03 -0.76
N PHE A 26 -31.36 50.56 -0.15
CA PHE A 26 -30.30 49.83 -0.84
C PHE A 26 -30.82 48.55 -1.52
N CYS A 27 -31.46 47.68 -0.77
CA CYS A 27 -31.90 46.40 -1.27
C CYS A 27 -33.00 46.53 -2.34
N GLU A 28 -34.01 47.36 -2.11
CA GLU A 28 -35.11 47.54 -3.06
C GLU A 28 -34.65 48.22 -4.35
N THR A 29 -33.75 49.19 -4.30
CA THR A 29 -33.16 49.82 -5.48
C THR A 29 -32.43 48.79 -6.35
N LEU A 30 -31.63 47.92 -5.75
CA LEU A 30 -30.89 46.91 -6.49
C LEU A 30 -31.80 45.77 -6.98
N GLN A 31 -32.81 45.37 -6.20
CA GLN A 31 -33.82 44.40 -6.66
C GLN A 31 -34.61 44.94 -7.87
N ALA A 32 -35.00 46.19 -7.85
CA ALA A 32 -35.65 46.82 -9.00
C ALA A 32 -34.79 46.86 -10.26
N ALA A 33 -33.48 46.90 -10.09
CA ALA A 33 -32.48 46.79 -11.18
C ALA A 33 -32.16 45.33 -11.58
N GLY A 34 -32.85 44.33 -11.00
CA GLY A 34 -32.68 42.90 -11.33
C GLY A 34 -31.57 42.15 -10.59
N TYR A 35 -31.02 42.72 -9.54
CA TYR A 35 -29.98 42.05 -8.74
C TYR A 35 -30.57 41.24 -7.58
N SER A 36 -29.97 40.10 -7.29
CA SER A 36 -30.18 39.40 -6.02
C SER A 36 -29.45 40.17 -4.92
N VAL A 37 -30.14 40.43 -3.81
CA VAL A 37 -29.63 41.25 -2.72
C VAL A 37 -29.72 40.56 -1.36
N GLY A 38 -28.88 40.96 -0.44
CA GLY A 38 -28.88 40.50 0.93
C GLY A 38 -28.15 41.48 1.86
N VAL A 39 -28.09 41.13 3.12
CA VAL A 39 -27.43 41.93 4.16
C VAL A 39 -26.35 41.02 4.80
N TYR A 40 -25.15 41.53 4.89
CA TYR A 40 -24.05 40.95 5.63
C TYR A 40 -23.92 41.64 6.97
N ALA A 41 -23.85 40.87 8.03
CA ALA A 41 -23.56 41.37 9.36
C ALA A 41 -23.06 40.25 10.27
N ASN A 42 -22.37 40.62 11.37
CA ASN A 42 -22.00 39.67 12.41
C ASN A 42 -23.21 39.32 13.31
N ARG A 43 -23.08 38.23 14.07
CA ARG A 43 -24.14 37.72 14.95
C ARG A 43 -24.69 38.80 15.92
N TYR A 44 -23.81 39.65 16.46
CA TYR A 44 -24.23 40.70 17.38
C TYR A 44 -25.23 41.66 16.72
N TRP A 45 -24.95 42.11 15.50
CA TRP A 45 -25.86 42.96 14.74
C TRP A 45 -27.21 42.28 14.47
N TRP A 46 -27.18 41.01 14.04
CA TRP A 46 -28.40 40.25 13.78
C TRP A 46 -29.27 40.00 14.98
N THR A 47 -28.69 39.99 16.19
CA THR A 47 -29.44 39.77 17.44
C THR A 47 -29.81 41.05 18.19
N THR A 48 -29.29 42.20 17.76
CA THR A 48 -29.50 43.46 18.50
C THR A 48 -30.06 44.60 17.64
N THR A 49 -29.53 44.79 16.44
CA THR A 49 -29.84 45.95 15.58
C THR A 49 -30.70 45.57 14.40
N LEU A 50 -30.47 44.37 13.82
CA LEU A 50 -31.17 43.86 12.63
C LEU A 50 -32.20 42.77 13.03
N ASP A 51 -32.80 42.91 14.19
CA ASP A 51 -33.78 41.99 14.78
C ASP A 51 -35.22 42.22 14.30
N ASP A 52 -35.44 43.18 13.38
CA ASP A 52 -36.74 43.43 12.78
C ASP A 52 -37.08 42.38 11.72
N PRO A 53 -38.32 41.80 11.74
CA PRO A 53 -38.77 40.83 10.74
C PRO A 53 -38.72 41.35 9.30
N ALA A 54 -38.70 42.65 9.07
CA ALA A 54 -38.56 43.24 7.75
C ALA A 54 -37.31 42.83 7.00
N TYR A 55 -36.25 42.38 7.71
CA TYR A 55 -35.04 41.86 7.11
C TYR A 55 -35.20 40.42 6.55
N ASP A 56 -36.26 39.70 6.89
CA ASP A 56 -36.50 38.32 6.43
C ASP A 56 -36.77 38.23 4.90
N ARG A 57 -37.08 39.34 4.24
CA ARG A 57 -37.30 39.42 2.79
C ARG A 57 -36.02 39.45 1.96
N TRP A 58 -34.86 39.62 2.60
CA TRP A 58 -33.54 39.64 1.95
C TRP A 58 -32.67 38.49 2.44
N ASP A 59 -31.74 38.16 1.60
CA ASP A 59 -30.77 37.12 1.94
C ASP A 59 -29.86 37.54 3.08
N ARG A 60 -29.53 36.61 3.99
CA ARG A 60 -28.66 36.89 5.13
C ARG A 60 -27.31 36.21 4.99
N TRP A 61 -26.26 37.01 5.10
CA TRP A 61 -24.89 36.54 5.23
C TRP A 61 -24.41 36.81 6.65
N LEU A 62 -24.33 35.73 7.43
CA LEU A 62 -23.98 35.78 8.86
C LEU A 62 -22.47 35.65 9.05
N ALA A 63 -21.82 36.57 9.74
CA ALA A 63 -20.42 36.46 10.15
C ALA A 63 -20.31 36.03 11.62
N VAL A 64 -19.75 34.83 11.82
CA VAL A 64 -19.43 34.27 13.16
C VAL A 64 -18.21 33.36 12.98
N TRP A 65 -17.07 33.79 13.45
CA TRP A 65 -15.80 33.05 13.34
C TRP A 65 -15.66 32.04 14.47
N ALA A 66 -16.40 30.93 14.35
CA ALA A 66 -16.49 29.88 15.34
C ALA A 66 -16.76 28.53 14.65
N ALA A 67 -16.71 27.44 15.43
CA ALA A 67 -17.05 26.10 14.94
C ALA A 67 -18.56 25.93 14.68
N GLU A 68 -19.39 26.73 15.36
CA GLU A 68 -20.85 26.75 15.20
C GLU A 68 -21.35 28.18 15.07
N ALA A 69 -22.35 28.42 14.22
CA ALA A 69 -22.90 29.73 14.01
C ALA A 69 -23.56 30.29 15.28
N GLY A 70 -24.19 29.45 16.10
CA GLY A 70 -24.85 29.84 17.36
C GLY A 70 -25.89 30.94 17.17
N TYR A 71 -26.59 30.93 16.02
CA TYR A 71 -27.63 31.91 15.65
C TYR A 71 -28.88 31.14 15.23
N SER A 72 -30.03 31.52 15.79
CA SER A 72 -31.30 30.82 15.59
C SER A 72 -32.12 31.33 14.43
N GLY A 73 -31.74 32.47 13.82
CA GLY A 73 -32.40 32.97 12.62
C GLY A 73 -31.96 32.30 11.33
N SER A 74 -32.71 32.50 10.26
CA SER A 74 -32.33 32.00 8.94
C SER A 74 -31.18 32.78 8.31
N TYR A 75 -30.28 32.11 7.59
CA TYR A 75 -29.18 32.69 6.80
C TYR A 75 -28.83 31.76 5.63
N SER A 76 -28.36 32.34 4.54
CA SER A 76 -27.94 31.57 3.36
C SER A 76 -26.45 31.38 3.25
N THR A 77 -25.69 32.25 3.90
CA THR A 77 -24.23 32.22 3.89
C THR A 77 -23.72 32.44 5.32
N TRP A 78 -22.75 31.68 5.72
CA TRP A 78 -22.06 31.80 7.00
C TRP A 78 -20.58 31.98 6.79
N GLN A 79 -20.05 33.15 7.13
CA GLN A 79 -18.62 33.38 7.23
C GLN A 79 -18.10 32.80 8.54
N ASN A 80 -17.48 31.63 8.45
CA ASN A 80 -17.03 30.90 9.63
C ASN A 80 -15.57 31.17 10.01
N SER A 81 -14.85 31.93 9.20
CA SER A 81 -13.45 32.33 9.47
C SER A 81 -13.06 33.58 8.69
N ASN A 82 -12.22 34.41 9.32
CA ASN A 82 -11.54 35.56 8.70
C ASN A 82 -10.04 35.33 8.54
N SER A 83 -9.58 34.11 8.66
CA SER A 83 -8.15 33.77 8.67
C SER A 83 -7.83 32.54 7.84
N GLY A 84 -8.67 32.26 6.83
CA GLY A 84 -8.46 31.21 5.85
C GLY A 84 -7.15 31.41 5.06
N ARG A 85 -6.64 30.32 4.52
CA ARG A 85 -5.51 30.34 3.59
C ARG A 85 -5.87 29.51 2.36
N ILE A 86 -5.62 30.08 1.18
CA ILE A 86 -5.83 29.42 -0.11
C ILE A 86 -4.49 29.37 -0.83
N PRO A 87 -4.10 28.23 -1.41
CA PRO A 87 -2.89 28.12 -2.19
C PRO A 87 -2.82 29.20 -3.29
N GLY A 88 -1.70 29.89 -3.38
CA GLY A 88 -1.50 30.99 -4.33
C GLY A 88 -1.94 32.36 -3.81
N ILE A 89 -2.59 32.48 -2.65
CA ILE A 89 -2.94 33.74 -2.01
C ILE A 89 -2.13 33.90 -0.71
N GLN A 90 -1.29 34.93 -0.65
CA GLN A 90 -0.42 35.17 0.53
C GLN A 90 -1.17 35.78 1.71
N ALA A 91 -2.22 36.56 1.47
CA ALA A 91 -3.05 37.14 2.51
C ALA A 91 -4.00 36.11 3.13
N LYS A 92 -4.45 36.40 4.35
CA LYS A 92 -5.58 35.69 4.96
C LYS A 92 -6.84 36.06 4.17
N VAL A 93 -7.75 35.08 4.02
CA VAL A 93 -9.03 35.25 3.34
C VAL A 93 -10.17 34.81 4.24
N ASP A 94 -11.33 35.35 4.00
CA ASP A 94 -12.56 34.89 4.63
C ASP A 94 -12.95 33.54 4.04
N LEU A 95 -13.54 32.70 4.89
CA LEU A 95 -14.11 31.43 4.48
C LEU A 95 -15.60 31.43 4.76
N ASP A 96 -16.36 31.15 3.73
CA ASP A 96 -17.80 31.15 3.75
C ASP A 96 -18.39 29.78 3.43
N LEU A 97 -19.40 29.39 4.17
CA LEU A 97 -20.27 28.26 3.86
C LEU A 97 -21.57 28.81 3.26
N ARG A 98 -21.82 28.50 2.00
CA ARG A 98 -23.08 28.87 1.36
C ARG A 98 -24.04 27.70 1.37
N TYR A 99 -25.19 27.92 1.95
CA TYR A 99 -26.29 26.96 1.99
C TYR A 99 -27.15 27.16 0.73
N GLY A 100 -27.26 26.11 -0.09
CA GLY A 100 -28.15 26.15 -1.26
C GLY A 100 -29.59 26.32 -0.83
N ALA A 101 -30.36 27.20 -1.45
CA ALA A 101 -31.73 27.61 -1.09
C ALA A 101 -31.93 27.82 0.42
N SER A 102 -32.35 29.04 0.81
CA SER A 102 -32.53 29.48 2.21
C SER A 102 -32.94 28.34 3.14
N LEU A 103 -32.25 28.17 4.25
CA LEU A 103 -32.72 27.34 5.37
C LEU A 103 -34.09 27.91 5.81
N ARG A 104 -35.18 27.27 5.39
CA ARG A 104 -36.50 27.65 5.85
C ARG A 104 -36.68 27.19 7.28
N ALA A 105 -37.16 28.08 8.15
CA ALA A 105 -37.37 27.81 9.57
C ALA A 105 -38.51 26.80 9.87
N ASP A 106 -39.14 26.26 8.83
CA ASP A 106 -40.30 25.36 8.94
C ASP A 106 -39.92 23.87 9.10
N HIS A 107 -38.60 23.57 9.15
CA HIS A 107 -38.10 22.21 9.13
C HIS A 107 -36.76 22.09 9.89
N THR A 108 -36.69 21.17 10.83
CA THR A 108 -35.41 20.78 11.47
C THR A 108 -34.62 19.90 10.52
N HIS A 109 -33.47 20.38 10.07
CA HIS A 109 -32.63 19.62 9.13
C HIS A 109 -31.95 18.44 9.82
N ASP A 110 -32.13 17.23 9.27
CA ASP A 110 -31.36 16.02 9.60
C ASP A 110 -30.26 15.85 8.55
N TYR A 111 -29.11 16.50 8.77
CA TYR A 111 -27.98 16.45 7.87
C TYR A 111 -27.16 15.18 8.06
N ARG A 112 -26.90 14.44 6.98
CA ARG A 112 -26.02 13.28 6.95
C ARG A 112 -24.94 13.47 5.92
N ILE A 113 -23.73 12.97 6.21
CA ILE A 113 -22.64 12.98 5.21
C ILE A 113 -23.05 12.11 4.04
N THR A 114 -23.14 12.70 2.87
CA THR A 114 -23.45 12.03 1.60
C THR A 114 -22.22 11.89 0.70
N GLU A 115 -21.21 12.74 0.93
CA GLU A 115 -19.93 12.67 0.21
C GLU A 115 -18.81 13.07 1.15
N HIS A 116 -17.69 12.37 1.06
CA HIS A 116 -16.48 12.66 1.82
C HIS A 116 -15.27 12.61 0.89
N VAL A 117 -14.55 13.73 0.79
CA VAL A 117 -13.24 13.80 0.15
C VAL A 117 -12.21 14.00 1.26
N ALA A 118 -11.32 13.02 1.42
CA ALA A 118 -10.29 13.09 2.46
C ALA A 118 -9.31 14.25 2.19
N LEU A 119 -8.94 14.96 3.26
CA LEU A 119 -7.87 15.96 3.18
C LEU A 119 -6.50 15.28 3.11
N THR A 120 -5.52 15.98 2.54
CA THR A 120 -4.11 15.55 2.55
C THR A 120 -3.23 16.53 3.33
N CYS A 121 -1.92 16.39 3.26
CA CYS A 121 -1.00 17.37 3.82
C CYS A 121 -1.09 18.71 3.08
N THR A 122 -1.38 18.68 1.80
CA THR A 122 -1.34 19.82 0.88
C THR A 122 -2.71 20.21 0.35
N ASP A 123 -3.63 19.24 0.21
CA ASP A 123 -4.90 19.45 -0.47
C ASP A 123 -6.06 19.51 0.52
N PHE A 124 -7.02 20.35 0.20
CA PHE A 124 -8.27 20.43 0.94
C PHE A 124 -9.11 19.18 0.68
N GLY A 125 -9.72 18.66 1.76
CA GLY A 125 -10.82 17.71 1.67
C GLY A 125 -12.17 18.44 1.78
N GLN A 126 -13.25 17.68 1.76
CA GLN A 126 -14.59 18.21 2.05
C GLN A 126 -15.53 17.12 2.55
N ASN A 127 -16.49 17.54 3.36
CA ASN A 127 -17.70 16.76 3.64
C ASN A 127 -18.89 17.45 2.98
N VAL A 128 -19.71 16.71 2.28
CA VAL A 128 -21.03 17.19 1.83
C VAL A 128 -22.09 16.57 2.74
N TYR A 129 -22.84 17.42 3.38
CA TYR A 129 -23.96 17.02 4.24
C TYR A 129 -25.26 17.29 3.48
N THR A 130 -26.14 16.31 3.38
CA THR A 130 -27.44 16.46 2.76
C THR A 130 -28.56 16.16 3.75
N CYS A 131 -29.54 17.04 3.83
CA CYS A 131 -30.72 16.84 4.64
C CYS A 131 -31.61 15.75 4.05
N GLY A 132 -31.91 14.73 4.86
CA GLY A 132 -32.77 13.62 4.43
C GLY A 132 -34.23 14.01 4.16
N GLY A 133 -34.71 15.12 4.74
CA GLY A 133 -36.08 15.58 4.62
C GLY A 133 -36.34 16.50 3.40
N CYS A 134 -35.41 17.39 3.06
CA CYS A 134 -35.63 18.39 2.01
C CYS A 134 -34.57 18.38 0.89
N GLY A 135 -33.51 17.56 1.00
CA GLY A 135 -32.44 17.47 0.00
C GLY A 135 -31.46 18.67 0.01
N ALA A 136 -31.64 19.64 0.91
CA ALA A 136 -30.69 20.74 1.03
C ALA A 136 -29.31 20.21 1.40
N SER A 137 -28.24 20.68 0.73
CA SER A 137 -26.88 20.24 0.95
C SER A 137 -25.98 21.38 1.43
N VAL A 138 -25.01 21.02 2.28
CA VAL A 138 -23.98 21.91 2.80
C VAL A 138 -22.63 21.26 2.58
N THR A 139 -21.68 22.00 2.03
CA THR A 139 -20.30 21.54 1.88
C THR A 139 -19.42 22.15 2.95
N GLN A 140 -18.78 21.31 3.77
CA GLN A 140 -17.80 21.71 4.76
C GLN A 140 -16.39 21.41 4.20
N PRO A 141 -15.59 22.43 3.90
CA PRO A 141 -14.22 22.23 3.51
C PRO A 141 -13.38 21.76 4.70
N LEU A 142 -12.55 20.75 4.50
CA LEU A 142 -11.58 20.25 5.44
C LEU A 142 -10.20 20.81 5.07
N ARG A 143 -9.55 21.47 6.03
CA ARG A 143 -8.25 22.11 5.79
C ARG A 143 -7.15 21.07 5.70
N PRO A 144 -6.15 21.26 4.80
CA PRO A 144 -4.95 20.42 4.76
C PRO A 144 -4.27 20.35 6.13
N LEU A 145 -3.60 19.24 6.42
CA LEU A 145 -2.80 19.10 7.64
C LEU A 145 -1.65 20.11 7.73
N GLY A 146 -1.30 20.73 6.61
CA GLY A 146 -0.20 21.67 6.48
C GLY A 146 1.17 20.97 6.44
N GLY A 147 2.15 21.59 5.75
CA GLY A 147 3.50 21.07 5.57
C GLY A 147 3.59 19.99 4.49
N GLU A 148 4.80 19.50 4.28
CA GLU A 148 5.09 18.47 3.28
C GLU A 148 4.64 17.07 3.72
N HIS A 149 4.48 16.16 2.75
CA HIS A 149 4.24 14.75 3.02
C HIS A 149 5.46 14.10 3.69
N VAL A 150 5.22 13.33 4.75
CA VAL A 150 6.23 12.50 5.40
C VAL A 150 5.99 11.06 4.96
N TRP A 151 6.81 10.60 4.02
CA TRP A 151 6.68 9.27 3.42
C TRP A 151 7.29 8.20 4.33
N ASP A 152 6.67 7.03 4.36
CA ASP A 152 7.25 5.82 4.97
C ASP A 152 8.47 5.30 4.18
N GLY A 153 9.03 4.15 4.59
CA GLY A 153 10.15 3.51 3.90
C GLY A 153 9.80 2.90 2.53
N GLY A 154 8.55 2.93 2.16
CA GLY A 154 8.03 2.33 0.92
C GLY A 154 8.02 0.81 0.94
N THR A 155 6.99 0.23 0.34
CA THR A 155 6.82 -1.22 0.16
C THR A 155 6.87 -1.56 -1.31
N VAL A 156 7.65 -2.57 -1.69
CA VAL A 156 7.65 -3.09 -3.06
C VAL A 156 6.34 -3.87 -3.26
N VAL A 157 5.48 -3.33 -4.13
CA VAL A 157 4.17 -3.94 -4.46
C VAL A 157 4.24 -4.75 -5.75
N GLN A 158 5.27 -4.53 -6.56
CA GLN A 158 5.60 -5.31 -7.74
C GLN A 158 7.11 -5.38 -7.87
N GLN A 159 7.67 -6.57 -7.89
CA GLN A 159 9.11 -6.77 -8.13
C GLN A 159 9.45 -6.46 -9.59
N ALA A 160 10.57 -5.78 -9.80
CA ALA A 160 11.14 -5.61 -11.13
C ALA A 160 11.69 -6.96 -11.64
N SER A 161 11.45 -7.27 -12.91
CA SER A 161 11.93 -8.49 -13.56
C SER A 161 12.27 -8.21 -15.02
N CYS A 162 12.81 -9.19 -15.72
CA CYS A 162 13.01 -9.09 -17.19
C CYS A 162 11.70 -8.80 -17.95
N ALA A 163 10.54 -9.14 -17.38
CA ALA A 163 9.24 -8.88 -17.99
C ALA A 163 8.80 -7.41 -17.89
N GLY A 164 9.39 -6.62 -17.00
CA GLY A 164 9.04 -5.22 -16.85
C GLY A 164 9.51 -4.61 -15.53
N ASP A 165 9.24 -3.32 -15.43
CA ASP A 165 9.55 -2.53 -14.25
C ASP A 165 8.76 -2.99 -13.02
N GLY A 166 9.37 -2.85 -11.87
CA GLY A 166 8.71 -3.01 -10.58
C GLY A 166 8.09 -1.70 -10.10
N VAL A 167 7.34 -1.79 -9.01
CA VAL A 167 6.67 -0.64 -8.38
C VAL A 167 6.89 -0.66 -6.89
N ARG A 168 7.39 0.43 -6.34
CA ARG A 168 7.42 0.71 -4.91
C ARG A 168 6.35 1.73 -4.58
N ARG A 169 5.54 1.46 -3.56
CA ARG A 169 4.52 2.35 -3.06
C ARG A 169 4.95 2.91 -1.71
N TYR A 170 4.85 4.23 -1.58
CA TYR A 170 5.04 4.96 -0.34
C TYR A 170 3.70 5.47 0.16
N THR A 171 3.52 5.48 1.47
CA THR A 171 2.34 6.03 2.14
C THR A 171 2.78 7.20 3.02
N CYS A 172 2.08 8.31 2.93
CA CYS A 172 2.32 9.42 3.86
C CYS A 172 1.84 9.02 5.26
N THR A 173 2.73 9.06 6.25
CA THR A 173 2.44 8.70 7.64
C THR A 173 1.49 9.69 8.33
N ARG A 174 1.28 10.88 7.73
CA ARG A 174 0.42 11.93 8.28
C ARG A 174 -0.99 11.92 7.71
N CYS A 175 -1.16 11.71 6.42
CA CYS A 175 -2.47 11.83 5.74
C CYS A 175 -2.91 10.56 5.00
N GLY A 176 -2.08 9.51 4.94
CA GLY A 176 -2.42 8.26 4.26
C GLY A 176 -2.36 8.30 2.72
N THR A 177 -2.12 9.47 2.11
CA THR A 177 -1.94 9.57 0.66
C THR A 177 -0.78 8.69 0.20
N THR A 178 -0.93 8.05 -0.94
CA THR A 178 0.10 7.17 -1.50
C THR A 178 0.73 7.77 -2.75
N ARG A 179 2.01 7.45 -2.98
CA ARG A 179 2.69 7.66 -4.25
C ARG A 179 3.41 6.40 -4.67
N THR A 180 3.68 6.26 -5.94
CA THR A 180 4.47 5.15 -6.49
C THR A 180 5.76 5.64 -7.10
N GLU A 181 6.77 4.76 -7.05
CA GLU A 181 8.06 4.93 -7.72
C GLU A 181 8.32 3.70 -8.57
N THR A 182 8.75 3.92 -9.80
CA THR A 182 9.14 2.85 -10.70
C THR A 182 10.52 2.29 -10.30
N ILE A 183 10.61 0.99 -10.14
CA ILE A 183 11.87 0.25 -9.99
C ILE A 183 12.23 -0.23 -11.39
N PRO A 184 13.31 0.27 -12.02
CA PRO A 184 13.65 -0.13 -13.39
C PRO A 184 13.83 -1.64 -13.52
N ALA A 185 13.35 -2.20 -14.63
CA ALA A 185 13.57 -3.59 -14.97
C ALA A 185 15.07 -3.90 -15.04
N PRO A 186 15.56 -4.97 -14.38
CA PRO A 186 16.94 -5.39 -14.54
C PRO A 186 17.17 -5.90 -15.97
N SER A 187 18.40 -5.79 -16.45
CA SER A 187 18.79 -6.51 -17.68
C SER A 187 18.61 -8.01 -17.46
N CYS A 188 18.05 -8.70 -18.45
CA CYS A 188 17.85 -10.15 -18.36
C CYS A 188 19.19 -10.87 -18.38
N SER A 189 19.58 -11.48 -17.28
CA SER A 189 20.86 -12.20 -17.13
C SER A 189 20.82 -13.59 -17.74
N SER A 190 19.63 -14.14 -17.90
CA SER A 190 19.39 -15.46 -18.54
C SER A 190 19.19 -15.37 -20.05
N LYS A 191 19.34 -14.19 -20.69
CA LYS A 191 19.08 -13.96 -22.13
C LYS A 191 19.92 -14.83 -23.07
N ASP A 192 21.11 -15.24 -22.62
CA ASP A 192 22.01 -16.07 -23.42
C ASP A 192 21.77 -17.58 -23.25
N LEU A 193 20.74 -17.97 -22.47
CA LEU A 193 20.31 -19.34 -22.25
C LEU A 193 19.08 -19.62 -23.12
N THR A 194 19.24 -20.50 -24.10
CA THR A 194 18.27 -20.67 -25.22
C THR A 194 16.98 -21.38 -24.86
N ASP A 195 16.94 -22.07 -23.73
CA ASP A 195 15.80 -22.87 -23.24
C ASP A 195 15.09 -22.30 -22.03
N VAL A 196 15.43 -21.07 -21.63
CA VAL A 196 14.72 -20.38 -20.54
C VAL A 196 13.35 -19.93 -21.06
N PRO A 197 12.25 -20.20 -20.33
CA PRO A 197 10.92 -19.76 -20.72
C PRO A 197 10.84 -18.24 -20.94
N ALA A 198 9.83 -17.78 -21.69
CA ALA A 198 9.59 -16.36 -21.95
C ALA A 198 9.36 -15.57 -20.63
N PRO A 199 9.61 -14.24 -20.60
CA PRO A 199 9.54 -13.42 -19.39
C PRO A 199 8.21 -13.43 -18.64
N ASP A 200 7.09 -13.70 -19.29
CA ASP A 200 5.75 -13.85 -18.73
C ASP A 200 5.48 -15.22 -18.09
N ASN A 201 6.39 -16.18 -18.28
CA ASN A 201 6.29 -17.49 -17.66
C ASN A 201 6.70 -17.41 -16.17
N TRP A 202 5.99 -18.13 -15.32
CA TRP A 202 6.21 -18.17 -13.86
C TRP A 202 7.65 -18.52 -13.45
N ALA A 203 8.34 -19.34 -14.24
CA ALA A 203 9.70 -19.81 -13.93
C ALA A 203 10.79 -18.81 -14.33
N HIS A 204 10.52 -17.90 -15.27
CA HIS A 204 11.54 -17.01 -15.84
C HIS A 204 12.20 -16.13 -14.77
N ALA A 205 11.42 -15.47 -13.97
CA ALA A 205 11.94 -14.54 -12.94
C ALA A 205 12.87 -15.25 -11.94
N GLY A 206 12.52 -16.46 -11.54
CA GLY A 206 13.33 -17.28 -10.65
C GLY A 206 14.65 -17.72 -11.28
N ILE A 207 14.61 -18.15 -12.54
CA ILE A 207 15.80 -18.54 -13.28
C ILE A 207 16.72 -17.32 -13.47
N ASP A 208 16.18 -16.19 -13.91
CA ASP A 208 16.97 -14.97 -14.11
C ASP A 208 17.61 -14.46 -12.81
N TYR A 209 16.85 -14.49 -11.71
CA TYR A 209 17.38 -14.16 -10.39
C TYR A 209 18.56 -15.06 -10.02
N CYS A 210 18.41 -16.38 -10.15
CA CYS A 210 19.45 -17.34 -9.79
C CYS A 210 20.70 -17.20 -10.67
N VAL A 211 20.54 -16.93 -11.95
CA VAL A 211 21.66 -16.69 -12.87
C VAL A 211 22.36 -15.37 -12.52
N ARG A 212 21.60 -14.29 -12.32
CA ARG A 212 22.14 -12.98 -11.95
C ARG A 212 22.88 -12.99 -10.63
N SER A 213 22.36 -13.72 -9.64
CA SER A 213 22.96 -13.80 -8.31
C SER A 213 24.08 -14.81 -8.22
N GLY A 214 24.39 -15.54 -9.31
CA GLY A 214 25.39 -16.60 -9.29
C GLY A 214 25.02 -17.83 -8.46
N LEU A 215 23.73 -17.97 -8.07
CA LEU A 215 23.24 -19.12 -7.30
C LEU A 215 23.14 -20.37 -8.17
N MET A 216 22.70 -20.22 -9.41
CA MET A 216 22.62 -21.29 -10.41
C MET A 216 23.24 -20.82 -11.72
N SER A 217 23.80 -21.74 -12.46
CA SER A 217 24.32 -21.53 -13.81
C SER A 217 23.68 -22.49 -14.82
N GLY A 218 23.94 -22.27 -16.10
CA GLY A 218 23.56 -23.20 -17.16
C GLY A 218 24.27 -24.55 -17.00
N VAL A 219 23.70 -25.55 -17.66
CA VAL A 219 24.25 -26.92 -17.69
C VAL A 219 25.26 -27.16 -18.86
N GLY A 220 25.62 -26.08 -19.56
CA GLY A 220 26.46 -26.10 -20.73
C GLY A 220 25.68 -25.96 -22.01
N GLY A 221 26.38 -25.70 -23.13
CA GLY A 221 25.77 -25.54 -24.47
C GLY A 221 24.74 -24.38 -24.57
N GLY A 222 24.83 -23.34 -23.72
CA GLY A 222 23.87 -22.24 -23.72
C GLY A 222 22.49 -22.61 -23.17
N ARG A 223 22.39 -23.62 -22.33
CA ARG A 223 21.12 -24.14 -21.79
C ARG A 223 21.09 -24.05 -20.26
N PHE A 224 19.91 -23.74 -19.71
CA PHE A 224 19.61 -23.81 -18.26
C PHE A 224 19.06 -25.18 -17.87
N ASP A 225 18.35 -25.85 -18.76
CA ASP A 225 17.60 -27.10 -18.56
C ASP A 225 16.50 -26.96 -17.46
N PRO A 226 15.49 -26.09 -17.67
CA PRO A 226 14.49 -25.77 -16.64
C PRO A 226 13.74 -26.98 -16.10
N LYS A 227 13.44 -27.94 -17.00
CA LYS A 227 12.70 -29.18 -16.67
C LYS A 227 13.60 -30.32 -16.19
N GLY A 228 14.89 -30.14 -16.28
CA GLY A 228 15.88 -31.12 -15.77
C GLY A 228 15.79 -31.25 -14.26
N THR A 229 16.15 -32.39 -13.71
CA THR A 229 16.16 -32.64 -12.27
C THR A 229 17.37 -31.97 -11.61
N THR A 230 17.17 -31.40 -10.43
CA THR A 230 18.26 -30.87 -9.62
C THR A 230 18.98 -32.02 -8.90
N THR A 231 20.30 -32.13 -9.03
CA THR A 231 21.08 -33.16 -8.34
C THR A 231 21.50 -32.70 -6.95
N ARG A 232 21.91 -33.65 -6.09
CA ARG A 232 22.41 -33.37 -4.73
C ARG A 232 23.62 -32.43 -4.75
N ALA A 233 24.55 -32.63 -5.65
CA ALA A 233 25.70 -31.74 -5.82
C ALA A 233 25.25 -30.33 -6.23
N GLN A 234 24.26 -30.19 -7.11
CA GLN A 234 23.73 -28.88 -7.51
C GLN A 234 23.06 -28.16 -6.35
N VAL A 235 22.24 -28.86 -5.53
CA VAL A 235 21.62 -28.24 -4.36
C VAL A 235 22.68 -27.72 -3.39
N VAL A 236 23.69 -28.54 -3.08
CA VAL A 236 24.74 -28.16 -2.17
C VAL A 236 25.58 -27.00 -2.71
N GLN A 237 25.85 -26.98 -4.02
CA GLN A 237 26.52 -25.85 -4.66
C GLN A 237 25.70 -24.55 -4.54
N ILE A 238 24.39 -24.63 -4.70
CA ILE A 238 23.47 -23.50 -4.51
C ILE A 238 23.56 -22.96 -3.06
N LEU A 239 23.49 -23.86 -2.07
CA LEU A 239 23.58 -23.47 -0.66
C LEU A 239 24.95 -22.86 -0.31
N TYR A 240 26.02 -23.39 -0.93
CA TYR A 240 27.37 -22.85 -0.81
C TYR A 240 27.48 -21.44 -1.40
N ASN A 241 26.88 -21.23 -2.59
CA ASN A 241 26.84 -19.91 -3.22
C ASN A 241 26.00 -18.91 -2.38
N LEU A 242 24.86 -19.35 -1.82
CA LEU A 242 24.06 -18.56 -0.87
C LEU A 242 24.85 -18.12 0.36
N ALA A 243 25.75 -18.99 0.84
CA ALA A 243 26.63 -18.69 1.96
C ALA A 243 27.81 -17.78 1.59
N GLY A 244 27.93 -17.35 0.33
CA GLY A 244 29.03 -16.53 -0.15
C GLY A 244 30.34 -17.28 -0.41
N GLY A 245 30.28 -18.60 -0.62
CA GLY A 245 31.44 -19.43 -0.94
C GLY A 245 32.48 -19.53 0.19
N PRO A 246 32.09 -19.89 1.41
CA PRO A 246 33.00 -19.90 2.54
C PRO A 246 34.12 -20.94 2.39
N LYS A 247 35.36 -20.57 2.73
CA LYS A 247 36.48 -21.49 2.69
C LYS A 247 36.28 -22.60 3.70
N ALA A 248 36.43 -23.84 3.25
CA ALA A 248 36.48 -25.03 4.08
C ALA A 248 37.85 -25.70 3.96
N ALA A 249 38.36 -26.32 5.02
CA ALA A 249 39.65 -27.00 5.03
C ALA A 249 39.48 -28.39 5.62
N GLY A 250 40.22 -29.34 5.12
CA GLY A 250 40.17 -30.73 5.56
C GLY A 250 39.62 -31.66 4.48
N THR A 251 39.00 -32.75 4.89
CA THR A 251 38.48 -33.80 3.97
C THR A 251 37.11 -34.26 4.43
N THR A 252 36.34 -34.83 3.49
CA THR A 252 35.13 -35.56 3.78
C THR A 252 35.40 -37.07 3.77
N PRO A 253 34.53 -37.88 4.36
CA PRO A 253 34.64 -39.34 4.26
C PRO A 253 34.17 -39.86 2.88
N PHE A 254 33.63 -39.01 2.02
CA PHE A 254 33.01 -39.42 0.75
C PHE A 254 34.05 -39.73 -0.32
N THR A 255 33.92 -40.89 -0.93
CA THR A 255 34.88 -41.39 -1.94
C THR A 255 34.36 -41.22 -3.38
N ASP A 256 33.11 -40.78 -3.54
CA ASP A 256 32.42 -40.66 -4.82
C ASP A 256 32.34 -39.21 -5.39
N LEU A 257 33.16 -38.31 -4.83
CA LEU A 257 33.23 -36.92 -5.31
C LEU A 257 34.20 -36.83 -6.49
N THR A 258 33.69 -37.03 -7.70
CA THR A 258 34.50 -37.16 -8.92
C THR A 258 34.74 -35.83 -9.66
N GLN A 259 33.90 -34.79 -9.44
CA GLN A 259 33.98 -33.52 -10.15
C GLN A 259 34.44 -32.41 -9.21
N ASP A 260 35.38 -31.59 -9.65
CA ASP A 260 35.96 -30.52 -8.81
C ASP A 260 35.00 -29.40 -8.46
N TRP A 261 34.03 -29.10 -9.31
CA TRP A 261 33.15 -27.93 -9.15
C TRP A 261 32.26 -27.96 -7.90
N TYR A 262 31.98 -29.12 -7.31
CA TYR A 262 31.18 -29.27 -6.10
C TYR A 262 31.99 -29.73 -4.87
N LYS A 263 33.24 -30.06 -5.00
CA LYS A 263 34.03 -30.61 -3.85
C LYS A 263 34.10 -29.71 -2.66
N ASP A 264 34.38 -28.41 -2.88
CA ASP A 264 34.46 -27.42 -1.81
C ASP A 264 33.08 -27.20 -1.17
N ALA A 265 32.03 -27.17 -1.97
CA ALA A 265 30.65 -27.01 -1.51
C ALA A 265 30.23 -28.21 -0.63
N VAL A 266 30.54 -29.44 -1.06
CA VAL A 266 30.23 -30.66 -0.28
C VAL A 266 31.02 -30.70 0.99
N LEU A 267 32.32 -30.35 0.97
CA LEU A 267 33.17 -30.28 2.15
C LEU A 267 32.61 -29.28 3.18
N TRP A 268 32.30 -28.07 2.72
CA TRP A 268 31.71 -27.03 3.58
C TRP A 268 30.38 -27.47 4.18
N ALA A 269 29.46 -27.97 3.35
CA ALA A 269 28.11 -28.34 3.78
C ALA A 269 28.13 -29.51 4.78
N TYR A 270 29.05 -30.46 4.58
CA TYR A 270 29.30 -31.54 5.53
C TYR A 270 29.80 -31.02 6.86
N GLN A 271 30.82 -30.14 6.87
CA GLN A 271 31.39 -29.56 8.10
C GLN A 271 30.38 -28.65 8.83
N ALA A 272 29.55 -27.91 8.08
CA ALA A 272 28.47 -27.11 8.64
C ALA A 272 27.28 -27.96 9.15
N GLY A 273 27.29 -29.27 8.90
CA GLY A 273 26.23 -30.19 9.29
C GLY A 273 24.95 -30.04 8.45
N VAL A 274 25.02 -29.31 7.34
CA VAL A 274 23.86 -29.10 6.44
C VAL A 274 23.53 -30.37 5.66
N VAL A 275 24.53 -31.16 5.36
CA VAL A 275 24.37 -32.43 4.65
C VAL A 275 25.06 -33.60 5.38
N ALA A 276 24.49 -34.77 5.17
CA ALA A 276 25.15 -36.06 5.46
C ALA A 276 25.30 -36.87 4.16
N GLY A 277 26.07 -37.92 4.20
CA GLY A 277 26.13 -38.90 3.12
C GLY A 277 24.87 -39.74 3.03
N THR A 278 24.71 -40.43 1.91
CA THR A 278 23.70 -41.50 1.73
C THR A 278 24.18 -42.79 2.42
N SER A 279 25.50 -42.86 2.67
CA SER A 279 26.12 -43.85 3.53
C SER A 279 27.34 -43.22 4.25
N ALA A 280 28.07 -43.99 5.02
CA ALA A 280 29.28 -43.52 5.72
C ALA A 280 30.35 -42.95 4.75
N THR A 281 30.42 -43.46 3.53
CA THR A 281 31.47 -43.08 2.54
C THR A 281 30.91 -42.61 1.19
N THR A 282 29.60 -42.48 1.05
CA THR A 282 28.95 -42.11 -0.22
C THR A 282 28.11 -40.85 -0.03
N PHE A 283 28.30 -39.86 -0.90
CA PHE A 283 27.50 -38.63 -0.94
C PHE A 283 26.38 -38.73 -1.98
N ALA A 284 26.60 -39.48 -3.08
CA ALA A 284 25.72 -39.60 -4.26
C ALA A 284 25.51 -38.26 -4.96
N PRO A 285 26.54 -37.56 -5.47
CA PRO A 285 26.47 -36.21 -5.99
C PRO A 285 25.50 -36.07 -7.18
N GLU A 286 25.43 -37.09 -8.05
CA GLU A 286 24.59 -37.03 -9.24
C GLU A 286 23.17 -37.56 -9.02
N ALA A 287 22.84 -38.04 -7.83
CA ALA A 287 21.49 -38.49 -7.52
C ALA A 287 20.49 -37.31 -7.60
N PRO A 288 19.33 -37.48 -8.25
CA PRO A 288 18.28 -36.46 -8.23
C PRO A 288 17.75 -36.25 -6.82
N VAL A 289 17.36 -35.02 -6.51
CA VAL A 289 16.80 -34.64 -5.21
C VAL A 289 15.28 -34.56 -5.34
N THR A 290 14.56 -35.22 -4.43
CA THR A 290 13.11 -35.06 -4.36
C THR A 290 12.75 -33.70 -3.74
N ARG A 291 11.50 -33.26 -3.91
CA ARG A 291 11.03 -31.98 -3.35
C ARG A 291 11.10 -31.96 -1.83
N GLU A 292 10.82 -33.08 -1.15
CA GLU A 292 10.98 -33.17 0.30
C GLU A 292 12.46 -33.12 0.73
N GLN A 293 13.37 -33.75 -0.01
CA GLN A 293 14.80 -33.67 0.25
C GLN A 293 15.32 -32.25 0.05
N PHE A 294 14.85 -31.56 -0.99
CA PHE A 294 15.20 -30.15 -1.22
C PHE A 294 14.75 -29.27 -0.07
N ALA A 295 13.50 -29.45 0.41
CA ALA A 295 12.98 -28.71 1.56
C ALA A 295 13.84 -28.93 2.81
N VAL A 296 14.21 -30.19 3.10
CA VAL A 296 15.06 -30.50 4.27
C VAL A 296 16.43 -29.84 4.16
N LEU A 297 17.10 -29.94 3.00
CA LEU A 297 18.41 -29.32 2.81
C LEU A 297 18.36 -27.80 2.98
N LEU A 298 17.30 -27.17 2.49
CA LEU A 298 17.11 -25.73 2.63
C LEU A 298 16.84 -25.31 4.09
N MET A 299 15.99 -26.06 4.79
CA MET A 299 15.69 -25.78 6.20
C MET A 299 16.86 -26.11 7.15
N GLU A 300 17.66 -27.13 6.84
CA GLU A 300 18.92 -27.39 7.55
C GLU A 300 19.94 -26.26 7.35
N TYR A 301 20.05 -25.74 6.12
CA TYR A 301 20.87 -24.56 5.85
C TYR A 301 20.37 -23.35 6.64
N ALA A 302 19.08 -23.07 6.63
CA ALA A 302 18.50 -21.96 7.40
C ALA A 302 18.82 -22.11 8.90
N SER A 303 18.59 -23.29 9.46
CA SER A 303 18.81 -23.56 10.90
C SER A 303 20.28 -23.49 11.34
N ARG A 304 21.19 -24.04 10.53
CA ARG A 304 22.60 -24.21 10.92
C ARG A 304 23.50 -23.04 10.55
N VAL A 305 23.17 -22.37 9.41
CA VAL A 305 24.01 -21.31 8.85
C VAL A 305 23.41 -19.93 9.14
N LEU A 306 22.14 -19.70 8.78
CA LEU A 306 21.50 -18.40 8.96
C LEU A 306 21.04 -18.17 10.40
N LYS A 307 20.64 -19.23 11.10
CA LYS A 307 20.20 -19.21 12.49
C LYS A 307 19.15 -18.14 12.80
N PRO A 308 18.10 -17.99 11.99
CA PRO A 308 17.06 -17.02 12.26
C PRO A 308 16.33 -17.37 13.56
N ALA A 309 15.84 -16.36 14.29
CA ALA A 309 14.86 -16.60 15.32
C ALA A 309 13.58 -17.17 14.68
N ARG A 310 13.11 -18.34 15.15
CA ARG A 310 11.89 -18.95 14.61
C ARG A 310 10.67 -18.15 15.05
N THR A 311 10.10 -17.39 14.13
CA THR A 311 8.93 -16.52 14.37
C THR A 311 7.67 -17.02 13.69
N TRP A 312 7.73 -18.15 12.99
CA TRP A 312 6.60 -18.74 12.26
C TRP A 312 6.07 -19.99 12.93
N THR A 313 4.78 -20.27 12.70
CA THR A 313 4.14 -21.54 13.06
C THR A 313 4.18 -22.46 11.83
N PRO A 314 4.57 -23.73 11.97
CA PRO A 314 4.54 -24.70 10.88
C PRO A 314 3.13 -24.76 10.23
N ALA A 315 3.09 -24.85 8.92
CA ALA A 315 1.81 -24.96 8.20
C ALA A 315 1.17 -26.32 8.40
N ASP A 316 -0.15 -26.36 8.41
CA ASP A 316 -0.89 -27.60 8.26
C ASP A 316 -0.79 -28.10 6.81
N LEU A 317 -0.18 -29.27 6.63
CA LEU A 317 -0.02 -29.90 5.32
C LEU A 317 -1.28 -30.63 4.86
N SER A 318 -2.31 -30.80 5.68
CA SER A 318 -3.54 -31.55 5.33
C SER A 318 -4.31 -30.93 4.16
N ARG A 319 -4.05 -29.63 3.87
CA ARG A 319 -4.59 -28.95 2.69
C ARG A 319 -4.11 -29.53 1.35
N PHE A 320 -3.03 -30.31 1.36
CA PHE A 320 -2.53 -31.00 0.16
C PHE A 320 -3.02 -32.45 0.18
N PRO A 321 -3.77 -32.91 -0.84
CA PRO A 321 -4.34 -34.25 -0.85
C PRO A 321 -3.31 -35.38 -0.71
N ASP A 322 -2.07 -35.13 -1.15
CA ASP A 322 -0.95 -36.07 -1.13
C ASP A 322 0.01 -35.90 0.05
N SER A 323 -0.36 -35.09 1.04
CA SER A 323 0.49 -34.88 2.23
C SER A 323 0.85 -36.16 2.97
N GLY A 324 0.01 -37.18 2.90
CA GLY A 324 0.27 -38.50 3.46
C GLY A 324 1.45 -39.24 2.82
N SER A 325 1.89 -38.87 1.61
CA SER A 325 3.07 -39.45 0.94
C SER A 325 4.40 -38.85 1.36
N ALA A 326 4.38 -37.76 2.15
CA ALA A 326 5.61 -37.17 2.72
C ALA A 326 6.24 -38.12 3.73
N SER A 327 7.56 -38.31 3.63
CA SER A 327 8.32 -39.09 4.60
C SER A 327 8.29 -38.43 5.98
N ASP A 328 8.22 -39.21 7.06
CA ASP A 328 8.14 -38.68 8.41
C ASP A 328 9.30 -37.73 8.74
N TRP A 329 10.51 -38.06 8.30
CA TRP A 329 11.72 -37.23 8.50
C TRP A 329 11.67 -35.90 7.77
N ALA A 330 10.81 -35.71 6.78
CA ALA A 330 10.72 -34.49 5.98
C ALA A 330 9.51 -33.60 6.36
N ARG A 331 8.55 -34.10 7.15
CA ARG A 331 7.28 -33.43 7.44
C ARG A 331 7.48 -32.05 8.06
N ASP A 332 8.36 -31.95 9.07
CA ASP A 332 8.59 -30.68 9.75
C ASP A 332 9.21 -29.65 8.81
N ALA A 333 10.20 -30.05 8.00
CA ALA A 333 10.85 -29.16 7.03
C ALA A 333 9.88 -28.72 5.92
N LEU A 334 9.01 -29.61 5.47
CA LEU A 334 7.95 -29.28 4.51
C LEU A 334 6.95 -28.29 5.11
N ALA A 335 6.50 -28.53 6.36
CA ALA A 335 5.56 -27.63 7.04
C ALA A 335 6.16 -26.23 7.25
N ASP A 336 7.42 -26.14 7.62
CA ASP A 336 8.15 -24.88 7.75
C ASP A 336 8.31 -24.19 6.38
N ALA A 337 8.73 -24.91 5.34
CA ALA A 337 8.88 -24.37 3.99
C ALA A 337 7.56 -23.85 3.40
N VAL A 338 6.44 -24.53 3.70
CA VAL A 338 5.09 -24.11 3.32
C VAL A 338 4.65 -22.87 4.13
N ALA A 339 4.92 -22.82 5.43
CA ALA A 339 4.61 -21.67 6.28
C ALA A 339 5.35 -20.41 5.85
N LEU A 340 6.59 -20.55 5.39
CA LEU A 340 7.42 -19.47 4.87
C LEU A 340 7.10 -19.10 3.41
N GLY A 341 6.15 -19.78 2.76
CA GLY A 341 5.79 -19.52 1.37
C GLY A 341 6.83 -20.01 0.34
N LEU A 342 7.84 -20.78 0.76
CA LEU A 342 8.89 -21.31 -0.11
C LEU A 342 8.35 -22.43 -1.00
N ILE A 343 7.39 -23.20 -0.51
CA ILE A 343 6.70 -24.27 -1.23
C ILE A 343 5.21 -24.02 -1.18
N SER A 344 4.61 -23.74 -2.35
CA SER A 344 3.16 -23.53 -2.49
C SER A 344 2.41 -24.76 -3.04
N GLY A 345 3.14 -25.78 -3.45
CA GLY A 345 2.62 -26.94 -4.19
C GLY A 345 2.63 -26.72 -5.70
N THR A 346 2.28 -27.76 -6.45
CA THR A 346 2.07 -27.73 -7.90
C THR A 346 0.58 -27.86 -8.17
N THR A 347 0.03 -26.95 -8.99
CA THR A 347 -1.42 -26.93 -9.26
C THR A 347 -1.71 -27.80 -10.49
N ASP A 348 -2.70 -28.69 -10.38
CA ASP A 348 -3.23 -29.46 -11.51
C ASP A 348 -4.20 -28.62 -12.37
N GLY A 349 -4.69 -29.22 -13.47
CA GLY A 349 -5.64 -28.58 -14.38
C GLY A 349 -7.00 -28.21 -13.75
N ASN A 350 -7.31 -28.70 -12.53
CA ASN A 350 -8.53 -28.43 -11.78
C ASN A 350 -8.31 -27.39 -10.66
N GLY A 351 -7.11 -26.83 -10.55
CA GLY A 351 -6.78 -25.87 -9.51
C GLY A 351 -6.41 -26.49 -8.16
N THR A 352 -6.29 -27.83 -8.05
CA THR A 352 -5.86 -28.50 -6.83
C THR A 352 -4.35 -28.39 -6.66
N ALA A 353 -3.90 -27.93 -5.50
CA ALA A 353 -2.50 -27.87 -5.17
C ALA A 353 -2.02 -29.20 -4.57
N TRP A 354 -0.94 -29.72 -5.13
CA TRP A 354 -0.28 -30.97 -4.73
C TRP A 354 1.10 -30.68 -4.18
N LEU A 355 1.45 -31.26 -3.04
CA LEU A 355 2.76 -31.10 -2.42
C LEU A 355 3.86 -31.81 -3.22
N SER A 356 3.52 -32.98 -3.75
CA SER A 356 4.38 -33.86 -4.58
C SER A 356 5.74 -34.16 -3.93
N PRO A 357 5.80 -34.61 -2.66
CA PRO A 357 7.02 -34.65 -1.88
C PRO A 357 8.05 -35.62 -2.47
N GLN A 358 7.60 -36.71 -3.05
CA GLN A 358 8.46 -37.77 -3.64
C GLN A 358 8.88 -37.49 -5.10
N SER A 359 8.31 -36.45 -5.73
CA SER A 359 8.69 -36.04 -7.08
C SER A 359 10.05 -35.37 -7.08
N ASN A 360 10.86 -35.59 -8.10
CA ASN A 360 12.13 -34.89 -8.26
C ASN A 360 11.91 -33.39 -8.42
N ALA A 361 12.76 -32.59 -7.77
CA ALA A 361 12.75 -31.15 -7.90
C ALA A 361 13.31 -30.74 -9.27
N ALA A 362 12.47 -30.11 -10.11
CA ALA A 362 12.94 -29.53 -11.37
C ALA A 362 13.80 -28.29 -11.10
N ARG A 363 14.77 -28.00 -11.96
CA ARG A 363 15.66 -26.85 -11.81
C ARG A 363 14.91 -25.52 -11.79
N GLU A 364 13.85 -25.38 -12.59
CA GLU A 364 12.97 -24.19 -12.54
C GLU A 364 12.22 -24.06 -11.22
N GLN A 365 11.80 -25.17 -10.60
CA GLN A 365 11.16 -25.17 -9.30
C GLN A 365 12.14 -24.77 -8.18
N SER A 366 13.36 -25.32 -8.24
CA SER A 366 14.45 -24.94 -7.35
C SER A 366 14.76 -23.44 -7.44
N ALA A 367 14.82 -22.90 -8.67
CA ALA A 367 15.05 -21.47 -8.89
C ALA A 367 13.91 -20.60 -8.33
N ALA A 368 12.65 -21.01 -8.49
CA ALA A 368 11.51 -20.29 -7.94
C ALA A 368 11.52 -20.27 -6.39
N ILE A 369 11.86 -21.38 -5.75
CA ILE A 369 12.00 -21.46 -4.27
C ILE A 369 13.10 -20.51 -3.77
N LEU A 370 14.22 -20.43 -4.46
CA LEU A 370 15.35 -19.59 -4.09
C LEU A 370 15.08 -18.08 -4.18
N THR A 371 14.10 -17.65 -4.98
CA THR A 371 13.68 -16.24 -5.01
C THR A 371 12.84 -15.83 -3.82
N ALA A 372 12.21 -16.79 -3.16
CA ALA A 372 11.40 -16.57 -1.97
C ALA A 372 12.19 -16.79 -0.67
N PHE A 373 13.34 -17.44 -0.78
CA PHE A 373 14.25 -17.72 0.35
C PHE A 373 15.18 -16.54 0.65
#